data_68af59bc4fdc2b832e5545721025b678
#
_entry.id   68af59bc4fdc2b832e5545721025b678
#
_cell.length_a   1.000
_cell.length_b   1.000
_cell.length_c   1.000
_cell.angle_alpha   90.00
_cell.angle_beta   90.00
_cell.angle_gamma   90.00
#
_symmetry.space_group_name_H-M   'P 1'
#
loop_
_entity.id
_entity.type
_entity.pdbx_description
1 polymer ?
#
loop_
_entity_poly.entity_id
_entity_poly.type
_entity_poly.pdbx_seq_one_letter_code
_entity_poly.pdbx_strand_id
1 'polypeptide(L)'
;PADVGLQPYGAGPDYQAPAVQATGSAARLAISALVGSLRSWPFWALMITFWVCGWSTNGLIATHFISAAHDHGMPPTTSAGLLALIGIFDIVGTVASGWLTDRVDSRLLLAGYYFFRGIALLVVPSVLGPTVEPPLFFFVVFYGLDWVATVPPTVALCRQHFGLQRSGVVFGWVFASHMVGAGVAASYAGIIRESLGDYYWAWITAGAMCVVAALICLTIPRTARLDEPIADELGKETAQI
;
A
#
# COMPACT_ATOMS: atom_id res chain seq x y z
N PRO A 1 20.00 18.48 -11.24
CA PRO A 1 19.91 19.94 -11.39
C PRO A 1 21.28 20.60 -11.35
N ALA A 2 22.18 20.22 -10.45
CA ALA A 2 23.53 20.76 -10.34
C ALA A 2 24.34 20.58 -11.64
N ASP A 3 24.16 19.48 -12.35
CA ASP A 3 24.84 19.15 -13.61
C ASP A 3 24.51 20.13 -14.76
N VAL A 4 23.42 20.86 -14.63
CA VAL A 4 22.96 21.90 -15.59
C VAL A 4 22.96 23.29 -14.97
N GLY A 5 23.65 23.48 -13.84
CA GLY A 5 23.78 24.78 -13.15
C GLY A 5 22.52 25.30 -12.48
N LEU A 6 21.50 24.46 -12.33
CA LEU A 6 20.25 24.85 -11.66
C LEU A 6 20.32 24.56 -10.16
N GLN A 7 19.84 25.51 -9.38
CA GLN A 7 19.67 25.36 -7.94
C GLN A 7 18.20 25.04 -7.59
N PRO A 8 17.90 24.34 -6.46
CA PRO A 8 16.54 24.14 -5.99
C PRO A 8 15.84 25.49 -5.77
N TYR A 9 14.52 25.53 -6.02
CA TYR A 9 13.73 26.73 -5.76
C TYR A 9 13.83 27.12 -4.27
N GLY A 10 14.18 28.38 -4.00
CA GLY A 10 14.40 28.90 -2.64
C GLY A 10 15.79 28.66 -2.07
N ALA A 11 16.72 28.09 -2.82
CA ALA A 11 18.11 27.95 -2.40
C ALA A 11 18.79 29.34 -2.36
N GLY A 12 19.51 29.62 -1.28
CA GLY A 12 20.32 30.83 -1.17
C GLY A 12 21.57 30.81 -2.06
N PRO A 13 22.25 31.96 -2.24
CA PRO A 13 23.43 32.05 -3.13
C PRO A 13 24.59 31.12 -2.73
N ASP A 14 24.65 30.69 -1.48
CA ASP A 14 25.67 29.79 -0.94
C ASP A 14 25.27 28.32 -0.93
N TYR A 15 24.18 27.95 -1.61
CA TYR A 15 23.72 26.58 -1.66
C TYR A 15 24.75 25.68 -2.36
N GLN A 16 25.32 24.75 -1.63
CA GLN A 16 26.10 23.65 -2.16
C GLN A 16 25.21 22.40 -2.23
N ALA A 17 25.03 21.88 -3.44
CA ALA A 17 24.33 20.62 -3.62
C ALA A 17 25.02 19.53 -2.79
N PRO A 18 24.28 18.75 -1.97
CA PRO A 18 24.87 17.62 -1.25
C PRO A 18 25.57 16.72 -2.26
N ALA A 19 26.85 16.42 -2.03
CA ALA A 19 27.57 15.48 -2.86
C ALA A 19 26.80 14.16 -2.88
N VAL A 20 26.31 13.77 -4.05
CA VAL A 20 25.70 12.43 -4.25
C VAL A 20 26.86 11.44 -4.18
N GLN A 21 27.19 11.01 -3.00
CA GLN A 21 28.12 9.89 -2.82
C GLN A 21 27.41 8.62 -3.34
N ALA A 22 27.68 8.30 -4.58
CA ALA A 22 27.33 7.01 -5.17
C ALA A 22 28.27 5.93 -4.55
N THR A 23 28.19 5.73 -3.24
CA THR A 23 28.98 4.71 -2.52
C THR A 23 28.22 3.40 -2.53
N GLY A 24 28.49 2.57 -3.52
CA GLY A 24 28.07 1.18 -3.51
C GLY A 24 27.11 0.78 -4.64
N SER A 25 27.05 -0.51 -4.91
CA SER A 25 26.06 -1.12 -5.82
C SER A 25 24.65 -0.91 -5.29
N ALA A 26 23.69 -0.53 -6.15
CA ALA A 26 22.27 -0.38 -5.79
C ALA A 26 21.70 -1.63 -5.07
N ALA A 27 22.19 -2.82 -5.48
CA ALA A 27 21.83 -4.08 -4.84
C ALA A 27 22.32 -4.15 -3.37
N ARG A 28 23.55 -3.69 -3.09
CA ARG A 28 24.07 -3.63 -1.72
C ARG A 28 23.22 -2.69 -0.85
N LEU A 29 22.82 -1.54 -1.40
CA LEU A 29 22.00 -0.57 -0.71
C LEU A 29 20.60 -1.15 -0.39
N ALA A 30 19.99 -1.86 -1.35
CA ALA A 30 18.72 -2.53 -1.16
C ALA A 30 18.78 -3.60 -0.07
N ILE A 31 19.81 -4.46 -0.10
CA ILE A 31 19.99 -5.54 0.88
C ILE A 31 20.30 -4.97 2.27
N SER A 32 21.17 -3.96 2.38
CA SER A 32 21.50 -3.35 3.66
C SER A 32 20.28 -2.66 4.29
N ALA A 33 19.45 -1.98 3.50
CA ALA A 33 18.20 -1.39 3.97
C ALA A 33 17.22 -2.46 4.47
N LEU A 34 17.10 -3.59 3.74
CA LEU A 34 16.29 -4.73 4.17
C LEU A 34 16.79 -5.28 5.51
N VAL A 35 18.06 -5.69 5.57
CA VAL A 35 18.65 -6.31 6.78
C VAL A 35 18.54 -5.38 7.98
N GLY A 36 18.82 -4.09 7.81
CA GLY A 36 18.68 -3.08 8.86
C GLY A 36 17.23 -2.89 9.35
N SER A 37 16.23 -3.17 8.49
CA SER A 37 14.81 -3.00 8.83
C SER A 37 14.18 -4.26 9.45
N LEU A 38 14.76 -5.45 9.28
CA LEU A 38 14.19 -6.73 9.74
C LEU A 38 13.94 -6.80 11.26
N ARG A 39 14.66 -6.03 12.07
CA ARG A 39 14.49 -5.98 13.53
C ARG A 39 13.42 -4.99 13.97
N SER A 40 12.88 -4.21 13.05
CA SER A 40 11.91 -3.15 13.33
C SER A 40 10.49 -3.66 13.20
N TRP A 41 9.66 -3.51 14.25
CA TRP A 41 8.24 -3.86 14.16
C TRP A 41 7.49 -3.04 13.10
N PRO A 42 7.68 -1.72 12.95
CA PRO A 42 7.07 -0.95 11.87
C PRO A 42 7.32 -1.51 10.47
N PHE A 43 8.50 -2.08 10.22
CA PHE A 43 8.78 -2.73 8.94
C PHE A 43 7.85 -3.91 8.67
N TRP A 44 7.73 -4.84 9.63
CA TRP A 44 6.88 -6.01 9.49
C TRP A 44 5.40 -5.65 9.43
N ALA A 45 4.96 -4.68 10.23
CA ALA A 45 3.60 -4.17 10.19
C ALA A 45 3.25 -3.63 8.80
N LEU A 46 4.13 -2.80 8.20
CA LEU A 46 3.94 -2.28 6.85
C LEU A 46 4.01 -3.37 5.78
N MET A 47 4.95 -4.32 5.90
CA MET A 47 5.07 -5.47 4.99
C MET A 47 3.79 -6.31 4.98
N ILE A 48 3.27 -6.68 6.16
CA ILE A 48 2.08 -7.51 6.29
C ILE A 48 0.84 -6.77 5.80
N THR A 49 0.65 -5.53 6.22
CA THR A 49 -0.54 -4.77 5.83
C THR A 49 -0.55 -4.46 4.33
N PHE A 50 0.62 -4.17 3.76
CA PHE A 50 0.70 -3.90 2.33
C PHE A 50 0.63 -5.18 1.47
N TRP A 51 1.03 -6.33 2.01
CA TRP A 51 0.75 -7.65 1.42
C TRP A 51 -0.76 -7.90 1.36
N VAL A 52 -1.52 -7.58 2.43
CA VAL A 52 -3.00 -7.63 2.45
C VAL A 52 -3.61 -6.65 1.45
N CYS A 53 -2.99 -5.47 1.26
CA CYS A 53 -3.40 -4.53 0.22
C CYS A 53 -3.33 -5.20 -1.16
N GLY A 54 -2.19 -5.79 -1.52
CA GLY A 54 -2.02 -6.50 -2.79
C GLY A 54 -3.01 -7.65 -2.96
N TRP A 55 -3.24 -8.41 -1.89
CA TRP A 55 -4.23 -9.47 -1.85
C TRP A 55 -5.62 -8.96 -2.23
N SER A 56 -6.10 -7.92 -1.55
CA SER A 56 -7.47 -7.41 -1.71
C SER A 56 -7.69 -6.61 -2.99
N THR A 57 -6.68 -5.89 -3.49
CA THR A 57 -6.77 -5.04 -4.68
C THR A 57 -6.41 -5.80 -5.96
N ASN A 58 -5.13 -5.89 -6.27
CA ASN A 58 -4.64 -6.45 -7.53
C ASN A 58 -4.91 -7.96 -7.64
N GLY A 59 -4.78 -8.69 -6.53
CA GLY A 59 -4.97 -10.14 -6.52
C GLY A 59 -6.44 -10.55 -6.65
N LEU A 60 -7.34 -9.91 -5.91
CA LEU A 60 -8.74 -10.29 -5.89
C LEU A 60 -9.59 -9.43 -6.83
N ILE A 61 -9.69 -8.12 -6.58
CA ILE A 61 -10.60 -7.26 -7.37
C ILE A 61 -10.13 -7.13 -8.81
N ALA A 62 -8.90 -6.69 -9.07
CA ALA A 62 -8.44 -6.48 -10.44
C ALA A 62 -8.47 -7.76 -11.28
N THR A 63 -8.23 -8.92 -10.65
CA THR A 63 -8.12 -10.20 -11.39
C THR A 63 -9.46 -10.93 -11.49
N HIS A 64 -10.29 -10.90 -10.45
CA HIS A 64 -11.47 -11.78 -10.36
C HIS A 64 -12.82 -11.07 -10.33
N PHE A 65 -12.88 -9.75 -10.19
CA PHE A 65 -14.16 -9.03 -10.08
C PHE A 65 -15.09 -9.28 -11.28
N ILE A 66 -14.55 -9.23 -12.50
CA ILE A 66 -15.36 -9.45 -13.73
C ILE A 66 -15.91 -10.89 -13.76
N SER A 67 -15.07 -11.87 -13.44
CA SER A 67 -15.49 -13.28 -13.41
C SER A 67 -16.51 -13.53 -12.30
N ALA A 68 -16.31 -12.96 -11.11
CA ALA A 68 -17.24 -13.09 -10.00
C ALA A 68 -18.60 -12.44 -10.31
N ALA A 69 -18.61 -11.26 -10.91
CA ALA A 69 -19.83 -10.61 -11.36
C ALA A 69 -20.55 -11.41 -12.45
N HIS A 70 -19.79 -12.00 -13.38
CA HIS A 70 -20.35 -12.88 -14.43
C HIS A 70 -20.99 -14.15 -13.85
N ASP A 71 -20.41 -14.75 -12.83
CA ASP A 71 -20.98 -15.91 -12.13
C ASP A 71 -22.34 -15.56 -11.46
N HIS A 72 -22.60 -14.29 -11.18
CA HIS A 72 -23.89 -13.76 -10.68
C HIS A 72 -24.81 -13.26 -11.81
N GLY A 73 -24.49 -13.54 -13.08
CA GLY A 73 -25.31 -13.21 -14.25
C GLY A 73 -25.08 -11.81 -14.83
N MET A 74 -24.10 -11.05 -14.33
CA MET A 74 -23.78 -9.72 -14.88
C MET A 74 -23.02 -9.84 -16.20
N PRO A 75 -23.39 -9.06 -17.24
CA PRO A 75 -22.63 -8.99 -18.49
C PRO A 75 -21.19 -8.55 -18.26
N PRO A 76 -20.18 -9.19 -18.87
CA PRO A 76 -18.76 -8.83 -18.71
C PRO A 76 -18.44 -7.38 -19.06
N THR A 77 -19.14 -6.79 -20.03
CA THR A 77 -19.00 -5.38 -20.41
C THR A 77 -19.43 -4.43 -19.28
N THR A 78 -20.52 -4.77 -18.57
CA THR A 78 -21.00 -3.99 -17.42
C THR A 78 -20.02 -4.07 -16.27
N SER A 79 -19.57 -5.26 -15.90
CA SER A 79 -18.58 -5.45 -14.80
C SER A 79 -17.23 -4.82 -15.13
N ALA A 80 -16.77 -4.85 -16.39
CA ALA A 80 -15.58 -4.13 -16.83
C ALA A 80 -15.77 -2.60 -16.70
N GLY A 81 -16.96 -2.09 -17.02
CA GLY A 81 -17.29 -0.69 -16.79
C GLY A 81 -17.27 -0.28 -15.32
N LEU A 82 -17.76 -1.13 -14.42
CA LEU A 82 -17.67 -0.91 -12.98
C LEU A 82 -16.21 -0.93 -12.49
N LEU A 83 -15.38 -1.84 -13.01
CA LEU A 83 -13.95 -1.87 -12.66
C LEU A 83 -13.22 -0.61 -13.16
N ALA A 84 -13.56 -0.11 -14.35
CA ALA A 84 -13.05 1.16 -14.85
C ALA A 84 -13.49 2.34 -13.97
N LEU A 85 -14.73 2.32 -13.48
CA LEU A 85 -15.26 3.33 -12.58
C LEU A 85 -14.51 3.32 -11.22
N ILE A 86 -14.18 2.14 -10.69
CA ILE A 86 -13.29 2.01 -9.52
C ILE A 86 -11.98 2.77 -9.78
N GLY A 87 -11.36 2.61 -10.96
CA GLY A 87 -10.13 3.30 -11.32
C GLY A 87 -10.28 4.84 -11.41
N ILE A 88 -11.45 5.34 -11.83
CA ILE A 88 -11.71 6.79 -11.85
C ILE A 88 -11.81 7.34 -10.43
N PHE A 89 -12.53 6.67 -9.54
CA PHE A 89 -12.63 7.08 -8.13
C PHE A 89 -11.30 6.94 -7.38
N ASP A 90 -10.45 6.00 -7.78
CA ASP A 90 -9.12 5.84 -7.22
C ASP A 90 -8.24 7.08 -7.38
N ILE A 91 -8.33 7.76 -8.51
CA ILE A 91 -7.61 9.03 -8.72
C ILE A 91 -8.02 10.05 -7.66
N VAL A 92 -9.33 10.21 -7.43
CA VAL A 92 -9.86 11.12 -6.42
C VAL A 92 -9.43 10.71 -5.01
N GLY A 93 -9.58 9.43 -4.70
CA GLY A 93 -9.25 8.86 -3.39
C GLY A 93 -7.77 8.99 -3.05
N THR A 94 -6.90 8.70 -4.00
CA THR A 94 -5.44 8.80 -3.82
C THR A 94 -4.99 10.26 -3.58
N VAL A 95 -5.53 11.22 -4.32
CA VAL A 95 -5.25 12.65 -4.11
C VAL A 95 -5.75 13.10 -2.74
N ALA A 96 -6.98 12.73 -2.38
CA ALA A 96 -7.56 13.05 -1.08
C ALA A 96 -6.75 12.40 0.06
N SER A 97 -6.30 11.16 -0.10
CA SER A 97 -5.45 10.47 0.87
C SER A 97 -4.11 11.16 1.06
N GLY A 98 -3.47 11.64 -0.01
CA GLY A 98 -2.25 12.43 0.08
C GLY A 98 -2.47 13.67 0.94
N TRP A 99 -3.55 14.42 0.68
CA TRP A 99 -3.92 15.60 1.46
C TRP A 99 -4.24 15.28 2.93
N LEU A 100 -4.91 14.15 3.20
CA LEU A 100 -5.21 13.69 4.56
C LEU A 100 -3.94 13.25 5.30
N THR A 101 -3.00 12.61 4.63
CA THR A 101 -1.72 12.15 5.20
C THR A 101 -0.92 13.28 5.83
N ASP A 102 -1.04 14.50 5.30
CA ASP A 102 -0.36 15.68 5.86
C ASP A 102 -1.07 16.25 7.11
N ARG A 103 -2.29 15.81 7.43
CA ARG A 103 -3.16 16.38 8.46
C ARG A 103 -3.57 15.42 9.55
N VAL A 104 -3.60 14.13 9.24
CA VAL A 104 -4.06 13.07 10.13
C VAL A 104 -2.91 12.11 10.42
N ASP A 105 -2.89 11.52 11.61
CA ASP A 105 -1.94 10.45 11.94
C ASP A 105 -2.05 9.30 10.91
N SER A 106 -0.97 9.08 10.16
CA SER A 106 -0.92 8.13 9.05
C SER A 106 -1.28 6.70 9.45
N ARG A 107 -1.07 6.32 10.73
CA ARG A 107 -1.44 4.99 11.25
C ARG A 107 -2.96 4.85 11.37
N LEU A 108 -3.62 5.89 11.89
CA LEU A 108 -5.07 5.92 12.03
C LEU A 108 -5.74 5.98 10.67
N LEU A 109 -5.18 6.76 9.77
CA LEU A 109 -5.65 6.87 8.39
C LEU A 109 -5.56 5.52 7.68
N LEU A 110 -4.41 4.86 7.79
CA LEU A 110 -4.17 3.54 7.19
C LEU A 110 -5.07 2.46 7.83
N ALA A 111 -5.23 2.48 9.15
CA ALA A 111 -6.15 1.59 9.85
C ALA A 111 -7.60 1.79 9.39
N GLY A 112 -8.04 3.04 9.21
CA GLY A 112 -9.36 3.36 8.69
C GLY A 112 -9.58 2.79 7.28
N TYR A 113 -8.63 2.99 6.37
CA TYR A 113 -8.70 2.43 5.02
C TYR A 113 -8.85 0.90 5.04
N TYR A 114 -8.00 0.19 5.77
CA TYR A 114 -8.10 -1.27 5.84
C TYR A 114 -9.39 -1.74 6.51
N PHE A 115 -9.85 -1.06 7.55
CA PHE A 115 -11.10 -1.41 8.22
C PHE A 115 -12.29 -1.30 7.27
N PHE A 116 -12.45 -0.16 6.61
CA PHE A 116 -13.58 0.07 5.72
C PHE A 116 -13.49 -0.79 4.46
N ARG A 117 -12.29 -1.01 3.91
CA ARG A 117 -12.06 -1.98 2.83
C ARG A 117 -12.50 -3.39 3.26
N GLY A 118 -12.15 -3.79 4.47
CA GLY A 118 -12.55 -5.08 5.02
C GLY A 118 -14.06 -5.23 5.05
N ILE A 119 -14.78 -4.25 5.58
CA ILE A 119 -16.26 -4.25 5.60
C ILE A 119 -16.82 -4.30 4.17
N ALA A 120 -16.30 -3.48 3.26
CA ALA A 120 -16.76 -3.46 1.87
C ALA A 120 -16.62 -4.85 1.22
N LEU A 121 -15.48 -5.53 1.39
CA LEU A 121 -15.25 -6.87 0.84
C LEU A 121 -16.15 -7.95 1.47
N LEU A 122 -16.44 -7.86 2.77
CA LEU A 122 -17.36 -8.79 3.45
C LEU A 122 -18.81 -8.65 2.92
N VAL A 123 -19.17 -7.49 2.41
CA VAL A 123 -20.53 -7.22 1.88
C VAL A 123 -20.65 -7.62 0.40
N VAL A 124 -19.54 -7.65 -0.38
CA VAL A 124 -19.56 -7.95 -1.83
C VAL A 124 -20.42 -9.17 -2.19
N PRO A 125 -20.31 -10.34 -1.53
CA PRO A 125 -21.10 -11.51 -1.91
C PRO A 125 -22.61 -11.30 -1.88
N SER A 126 -23.08 -10.34 -1.07
CA SER A 126 -24.51 -10.05 -0.92
C SER A 126 -25.03 -8.97 -1.89
N VAL A 127 -24.13 -8.23 -2.57
CA VAL A 127 -24.50 -7.13 -3.46
C VAL A 127 -24.21 -7.43 -4.94
N LEU A 128 -23.48 -8.50 -5.25
CA LEU A 128 -23.29 -8.97 -6.61
C LEU A 128 -24.59 -9.56 -7.16
N GLY A 129 -24.97 -9.16 -8.35
CA GLY A 129 -26.17 -9.61 -9.03
C GLY A 129 -26.11 -9.36 -10.53
N PRO A 130 -27.17 -9.71 -11.29
CA PRO A 130 -27.22 -9.58 -12.75
C PRO A 130 -27.30 -8.10 -13.21
N THR A 131 -27.71 -7.20 -12.31
CA THR A 131 -27.90 -5.77 -12.55
C THR A 131 -27.13 -4.92 -11.58
N VAL A 132 -26.89 -3.66 -11.94
CA VAL A 132 -26.20 -2.71 -11.07
C VAL A 132 -27.21 -2.07 -10.13
N GLU A 133 -27.39 -2.67 -8.98
CA GLU A 133 -28.23 -2.13 -7.91
C GLU A 133 -27.47 -1.07 -7.09
N PRO A 134 -28.19 -0.14 -6.41
CA PRO A 134 -27.55 0.92 -5.61
C PRO A 134 -26.48 0.43 -4.64
N PRO A 135 -26.62 -0.69 -3.89
CA PRO A 135 -25.60 -1.17 -2.98
C PRO A 135 -24.28 -1.51 -3.70
N LEU A 136 -24.36 -2.13 -4.90
CA LEU A 136 -23.17 -2.44 -5.70
C LEU A 136 -22.51 -1.16 -6.22
N PHE A 137 -23.30 -0.16 -6.63
CA PHE A 137 -22.77 1.12 -7.07
C PHE A 137 -22.02 1.83 -5.91
N PHE A 138 -22.59 1.85 -4.70
CA PHE A 138 -21.94 2.40 -3.52
C PHE A 138 -20.64 1.64 -3.19
N PHE A 139 -20.62 0.31 -3.32
CA PHE A 139 -19.39 -0.47 -3.18
C PHE A 139 -18.31 0.01 -4.18
N VAL A 140 -18.66 0.16 -5.45
CA VAL A 140 -17.74 0.57 -6.53
C VAL A 140 -17.13 1.94 -6.24
N VAL A 141 -17.96 2.92 -5.87
CA VAL A 141 -17.50 4.27 -5.51
C VAL A 141 -16.59 4.24 -4.30
N PHE A 142 -17.05 3.62 -3.24
CA PHE A 142 -16.34 3.57 -1.97
C PHE A 142 -15.03 2.80 -2.08
N TYR A 143 -15.05 1.63 -2.71
CA TYR A 143 -13.87 0.82 -2.93
C TYR A 143 -12.86 1.52 -3.85
N GLY A 144 -13.34 2.24 -4.87
CA GLY A 144 -12.51 3.06 -5.74
C GLY A 144 -11.78 4.15 -4.96
N LEU A 145 -12.47 4.90 -4.12
CA LEU A 145 -11.85 5.94 -3.27
C LEU A 145 -10.78 5.38 -2.32
N ASP A 146 -10.84 4.10 -2.00
CA ASP A 146 -9.91 3.42 -1.10
C ASP A 146 -8.79 2.65 -1.82
N TRP A 147 -8.89 2.37 -3.11
CA TRP A 147 -8.04 1.42 -3.86
C TRP A 147 -6.54 1.64 -3.61
N VAL A 148 -5.98 2.79 -3.98
CA VAL A 148 -4.56 3.15 -3.78
C VAL A 148 -4.39 4.13 -2.62
N ALA A 149 -5.48 4.53 -1.96
CA ALA A 149 -5.46 5.50 -0.86
C ALA A 149 -4.57 5.07 0.34
N THR A 150 -4.24 3.79 0.44
CA THR A 150 -3.28 3.25 1.44
C THR A 150 -1.82 3.59 1.14
N VAL A 151 -1.47 3.99 -0.09
CA VAL A 151 -0.07 4.26 -0.50
C VAL A 151 0.51 5.52 0.17
N PRO A 152 -0.14 6.69 0.12
CA PRO A 152 0.41 7.90 0.74
C PRO A 152 0.74 7.74 2.23
N PRO A 153 -0.16 7.23 3.11
CA PRO A 153 0.16 7.04 4.52
C PRO A 153 1.22 5.95 4.74
N THR A 154 1.30 4.91 3.89
CA THR A 154 2.36 3.89 3.97
C THR A 154 3.72 4.51 3.68
N VAL A 155 3.85 5.34 2.64
CA VAL A 155 5.08 6.07 2.31
C VAL A 155 5.46 7.03 3.43
N ALA A 156 4.48 7.75 4.01
CA ALA A 156 4.72 8.65 5.14
C ALA A 156 5.26 7.89 6.37
N LEU A 157 4.70 6.72 6.69
CA LEU A 157 5.19 5.87 7.77
C LEU A 157 6.60 5.31 7.48
N CYS A 158 6.90 4.93 6.23
CA CYS A 158 8.26 4.57 5.84
C CYS A 158 9.25 5.72 6.08
N ARG A 159 8.87 6.96 5.73
CA ARG A 159 9.71 8.15 5.97
C ARG A 159 9.88 8.45 7.46
N GLN A 160 8.81 8.30 8.23
CA GLN A 160 8.81 8.58 9.67
C GLN A 160 9.70 7.59 10.44
N HIS A 161 9.71 6.30 10.07
CA HIS A 161 10.40 5.26 10.82
C HIS A 161 11.81 4.93 10.30
N PHE A 162 12.10 5.20 9.03
CA PHE A 162 13.38 4.82 8.39
C PHE A 162 14.17 6.01 7.85
N GLY A 163 13.66 7.22 8.04
CA GLY A 163 14.30 8.45 7.56
C GLY A 163 14.20 8.66 6.05
N LEU A 164 14.45 9.90 5.63
CA LEU A 164 14.24 10.32 4.24
C LEU A 164 15.13 9.55 3.23
N GLN A 165 16.38 9.27 3.60
CA GLN A 165 17.35 8.64 2.71
C GLN A 165 17.06 7.16 2.43
N ARG A 166 16.53 6.42 3.41
CA ARG A 166 16.26 4.98 3.30
C ARG A 166 14.82 4.63 2.96
N SER A 167 13.89 5.56 3.19
CA SER A 167 12.45 5.31 3.06
C SER A 167 12.03 4.80 1.68
N GLY A 168 12.63 5.31 0.61
CA GLY A 168 12.30 4.87 -0.76
C GLY A 168 12.67 3.40 -1.00
N VAL A 169 13.83 2.97 -0.50
CA VAL A 169 14.29 1.58 -0.63
C VAL A 169 13.46 0.65 0.26
N VAL A 170 13.17 1.08 1.49
CA VAL A 170 12.29 0.32 2.41
C VAL A 170 10.89 0.19 1.83
N PHE A 171 10.32 1.28 1.28
CA PHE A 171 9.03 1.22 0.60
C PHE A 171 9.06 0.27 -0.60
N GLY A 172 10.18 0.20 -1.34
CA GLY A 172 10.34 -0.78 -2.42
C GLY A 172 10.17 -2.23 -1.93
N TRP A 173 10.70 -2.59 -0.75
CA TRP A 173 10.49 -3.90 -0.14
C TRP A 173 9.04 -4.10 0.32
N VAL A 174 8.45 -3.09 0.93
CA VAL A 174 7.02 -3.09 1.30
C VAL A 174 6.15 -3.28 0.06
N PHE A 175 6.46 -2.61 -1.04
CA PHE A 175 5.76 -2.78 -2.31
C PHE A 175 5.97 -4.17 -2.93
N ALA A 176 7.15 -4.74 -2.79
CA ALA A 176 7.40 -6.12 -3.23
C ALA A 176 6.48 -7.12 -2.49
N SER A 177 6.24 -6.93 -1.19
CA SER A 177 5.27 -7.76 -0.45
C SER A 177 3.85 -7.64 -1.00
N HIS A 178 3.44 -6.45 -1.42
CA HIS A 178 2.15 -6.23 -2.09
C HIS A 178 2.02 -7.07 -3.36
N MET A 179 3.05 -7.10 -4.20
CA MET A 179 3.04 -7.89 -5.43
C MET A 179 2.98 -9.39 -5.15
N VAL A 180 3.69 -9.86 -4.12
CA VAL A 180 3.58 -11.26 -3.66
C VAL A 180 2.17 -11.56 -3.16
N GLY A 181 1.57 -10.67 -2.35
CA GLY A 181 0.20 -10.79 -1.88
C GLY A 181 -0.80 -10.87 -3.03
N ALA A 182 -0.62 -10.04 -4.04
CA ALA A 182 -1.47 -10.04 -5.24
C ALA A 182 -1.38 -11.39 -6.01
N GLY A 183 -0.17 -11.91 -6.24
CA GLY A 183 0.02 -13.19 -6.92
C GLY A 183 -0.58 -14.37 -6.16
N VAL A 184 -0.40 -14.40 -4.84
CA VAL A 184 -0.99 -15.45 -3.97
C VAL A 184 -2.51 -15.37 -3.99
N ALA A 185 -3.08 -14.17 -3.87
CA ALA A 185 -4.53 -13.98 -3.88
C ALA A 185 -5.17 -14.35 -5.21
N ALA A 186 -4.55 -14.00 -6.34
CA ALA A 186 -5.05 -14.38 -7.67
C ALA A 186 -5.12 -15.90 -7.82
N SER A 187 -4.08 -16.63 -7.38
CA SER A 187 -4.07 -18.08 -7.40
C SER A 187 -5.10 -18.66 -6.42
N TYR A 188 -5.15 -18.15 -5.19
CA TYR A 188 -6.08 -18.60 -4.15
C TYR A 188 -7.54 -18.45 -4.59
N ALA A 189 -7.94 -17.28 -5.10
CA ALA A 189 -9.30 -17.02 -5.52
C ALA A 189 -9.72 -17.91 -6.71
N GLY A 190 -8.79 -18.19 -7.64
CA GLY A 190 -9.02 -19.12 -8.72
C GLY A 190 -9.26 -20.55 -8.22
N ILE A 191 -8.44 -21.03 -7.29
CA ILE A 191 -8.59 -22.37 -6.67
C ILE A 191 -9.92 -22.47 -5.91
N ILE A 192 -10.29 -21.43 -5.13
CA ILE A 192 -11.57 -21.41 -4.40
C ILE A 192 -12.74 -21.52 -5.38
N ARG A 193 -12.75 -20.72 -6.43
CA ARG A 193 -13.80 -20.79 -7.45
C ARG A 193 -13.87 -22.16 -8.12
N GLU A 194 -12.75 -22.76 -8.49
CA GLU A 194 -12.70 -24.06 -9.14
C GLU A 194 -13.19 -25.18 -8.22
N SER A 195 -12.83 -25.13 -6.93
CA SER A 195 -13.15 -26.18 -5.96
C SER A 195 -14.54 -26.05 -5.33
N LEU A 196 -15.03 -24.82 -5.13
CA LEU A 196 -16.30 -24.56 -4.42
C LEU A 196 -17.40 -23.99 -5.34
N GLY A 197 -17.08 -23.63 -6.57
CA GLY A 197 -18.03 -23.14 -7.56
C GLY A 197 -18.34 -21.64 -7.49
N ASP A 198 -17.83 -20.95 -6.47
CA ASP A 198 -18.02 -19.51 -6.27
C ASP A 198 -16.80 -18.81 -5.63
N TYR A 199 -16.88 -17.48 -5.49
CA TYR A 199 -15.85 -16.66 -4.87
C TYR A 199 -16.14 -16.28 -3.40
N TYR A 200 -17.20 -16.82 -2.77
CA TYR A 200 -17.65 -16.42 -1.45
C TYR A 200 -16.51 -16.38 -0.43
N TRP A 201 -15.78 -17.48 -0.29
CA TRP A 201 -14.67 -17.58 0.66
C TRP A 201 -13.47 -16.70 0.30
N ALA A 202 -13.27 -16.39 -0.96
CA ALA A 202 -12.23 -15.46 -1.37
C ALA A 202 -12.53 -14.03 -0.86
N TRP A 203 -13.80 -13.60 -0.96
CA TRP A 203 -14.24 -12.31 -0.41
C TRP A 203 -14.14 -12.26 1.11
N ILE A 204 -14.66 -13.28 1.80
CA ILE A 204 -14.64 -13.34 3.27
C ILE A 204 -13.21 -13.33 3.81
N THR A 205 -12.32 -14.12 3.21
CA THR A 205 -10.90 -14.16 3.63
C THR A 205 -10.23 -12.80 3.43
N ALA A 206 -10.41 -12.17 2.28
CA ALA A 206 -9.83 -10.86 1.99
C ALA A 206 -10.37 -9.79 2.95
N GLY A 207 -11.68 -9.79 3.20
CA GLY A 207 -12.30 -8.85 4.14
C GLY A 207 -11.79 -9.03 5.56
N ALA A 208 -11.73 -10.28 6.05
CA ALA A 208 -11.21 -10.59 7.38
C ALA A 208 -9.73 -10.17 7.53
N MET A 209 -8.91 -10.45 6.51
CA MET A 209 -7.49 -10.04 6.51
C MET A 209 -7.33 -8.52 6.54
N CYS A 210 -8.18 -7.77 5.83
CA CYS A 210 -8.17 -6.31 5.89
C CYS A 210 -8.52 -5.80 7.30
N VAL A 211 -9.50 -6.39 7.99
CA VAL A 211 -9.81 -6.03 9.38
C VAL A 211 -8.61 -6.30 10.30
N VAL A 212 -7.94 -7.44 10.15
CA VAL A 212 -6.72 -7.75 10.90
C VAL A 212 -5.61 -6.77 10.57
N ALA A 213 -5.43 -6.40 9.29
CA ALA A 213 -4.45 -5.38 8.87
C ALA A 213 -4.73 -4.01 9.51
N ALA A 214 -6.00 -3.62 9.65
CA ALA A 214 -6.39 -2.41 10.36
C ALA A 214 -5.90 -2.43 11.82
N LEU A 215 -6.07 -3.54 12.53
CA LEU A 215 -5.58 -3.70 13.90
C LEU A 215 -4.05 -3.65 13.97
N ILE A 216 -3.36 -4.27 13.01
CA ILE A 216 -1.89 -4.22 12.92
C ILE A 216 -1.41 -2.77 12.73
N CYS A 217 -2.06 -1.97 11.89
CA CYS A 217 -1.70 -0.55 11.71
C CYS A 217 -1.72 0.24 13.02
N LEU A 218 -2.65 -0.06 13.92
CA LEU A 218 -2.75 0.61 15.23
C LEU A 218 -1.59 0.25 16.17
N THR A 219 -0.90 -0.86 15.95
CA THR A 219 0.27 -1.28 16.75
C THR A 219 1.57 -0.57 16.34
N ILE A 220 1.57 0.14 15.21
CA ILE A 220 2.75 0.91 14.77
C ILE A 220 2.98 2.06 15.77
N PRO A 221 4.19 2.27 16.31
CA PRO A 221 4.47 3.35 17.26
C PRO A 221 4.21 4.74 16.68
N ARG A 222 3.78 5.69 17.51
CA ARG A 222 3.56 7.10 17.09
C ARG A 222 4.83 7.84 16.76
N THR A 223 5.90 7.55 17.50
CA THR A 223 7.21 8.15 17.32
C THR A 223 8.15 7.09 16.77
N ALA A 224 8.93 7.44 15.75
CA ALA A 224 10.07 6.63 15.38
C ALA A 224 10.97 6.53 16.62
N ARG A 225 11.20 5.32 17.13
CA ARG A 225 12.42 5.07 17.87
C ARG A 225 13.54 5.14 16.83
N LEU A 226 14.18 6.30 16.75
CA LEU A 226 15.50 6.38 16.17
C LEU A 226 16.37 5.57 17.14
N ASP A 227 16.52 4.27 16.89
CA ASP A 227 17.47 3.46 17.61
C ASP A 227 18.82 4.10 17.35
N GLU A 228 19.46 4.60 18.40
CA GLU A 228 20.72 5.36 18.41
C GLU A 228 21.95 4.72 17.72
N PRO A 229 21.97 3.45 17.28
CA PRO A 229 23.14 2.89 16.59
C PRO A 229 23.50 3.56 15.27
N ILE A 230 22.58 4.29 14.62
CA ILE A 230 22.82 4.88 13.29
C ILE A 230 23.57 6.22 13.39
N ALA A 231 23.35 6.96 14.46
CA ALA A 231 24.10 8.21 14.71
C ALA A 231 25.55 7.94 15.09
N ASP A 232 25.81 6.82 15.77
CA ASP A 232 27.14 6.45 16.25
C ASP A 232 28.03 5.86 15.12
N GLU A 233 27.46 5.19 14.11
CA GLU A 233 28.23 4.75 12.95
C GLU A 233 28.62 5.90 12.02
N LEU A 234 27.73 6.87 11.80
CA LEU A 234 28.06 8.09 11.03
C LEU A 234 29.07 8.98 11.76
N GLY A 235 29.02 9.04 13.10
CA GLY A 235 29.97 9.78 13.91
C GLY A 235 31.36 9.13 13.93
N LYS A 236 31.46 7.82 13.82
CA LYS A 236 32.75 7.10 13.76
C LYS A 236 33.40 7.18 12.38
N GLU A 237 32.63 7.21 11.30
CA GLU A 237 33.17 7.41 9.94
C GLU A 237 33.69 8.83 9.72
N THR A 238 33.05 9.85 10.30
CA THR A 238 33.50 11.25 10.20
C THR A 238 34.68 11.57 11.11
N ALA A 239 34.97 10.77 12.13
CA ALA A 239 36.13 10.96 13.02
C ALA A 239 37.41 10.26 12.52
N GLN A 240 37.35 9.50 11.41
CA GLN A 240 38.49 8.81 10.77
C GLN A 240 38.99 9.49 9.47
N ILE A 241 38.48 10.67 9.14
CA ILE A 241 38.98 11.53 8.06
C ILE A 241 39.61 12.80 8.68
#